data_ca956878d36bcafaa5ff450694f465fa
#
_entry.id   ca956878d36bcafaa5ff450694f465fa
#
_cell.length_a   1.000
_cell.length_b   1.000
_cell.length_c   1.000
_cell.angle_alpha   90.00
_cell.angle_beta   90.00
_cell.angle_gamma   90.00
#
_symmetry.space_group_name_H-M   'P 1'
#
loop_
_entity.id
_entity.type
_entity.pdbx_description
1 polymer ?
#
loop_
_entity_poly.entity_id
_entity_poly.type
_entity_poly.pdbx_seq_one_letter_code
_entity_poly.pdbx_strand_id
1 'polypeptide(L)'
;HAGVIVGIRGIAGNMFRGLPKGYSGYLHKASTQQDLSAVTAACMMIKKQVYEEVGGFDPKFAVAFNDVDLCLKIRKAGYLIVYDPYAELIHYESKSRGYEDTEEKIERFNREIKLFQTRWKRFWKMEIRITVRI
;
A
#
# COMPACT_ATOMS: atom_id res chain seq x y z
N HIS A 1 -2.71 11.32 -0.13
CA HIS A 1 -1.48 10.56 -0.41
C HIS A 1 -1.51 9.98 -1.83
N ALA A 2 -0.35 9.65 -2.37
CA ALA A 2 -0.19 9.21 -3.75
C ALA A 2 0.70 7.95 -3.80
N GLY A 3 0.13 6.82 -3.39
CA GLY A 3 0.81 5.53 -3.34
C GLY A 3 1.39 5.17 -1.98
N VAL A 4 1.97 3.98 -1.91
CA VAL A 4 2.52 3.38 -0.69
C VAL A 4 3.96 2.97 -0.93
N ILE A 5 4.84 3.36 -0.03
CA ILE A 5 6.23 2.89 -0.01
C ILE A 5 6.30 1.64 0.87
N VAL A 6 6.77 0.54 0.31
CA VAL A 6 6.97 -0.73 1.02
C VAL A 6 8.40 -0.79 1.53
N GLY A 7 8.59 -1.27 2.75
CA GLY A 7 9.90 -1.42 3.39
C GLY A 7 10.29 -0.34 4.40
N ILE A 8 9.56 0.76 4.47
CA ILE A 8 9.82 1.80 5.48
C ILE A 8 9.63 1.20 6.88
N ARG A 9 10.67 1.32 7.73
CA ARG A 9 10.70 0.76 9.11
C ARG A 9 10.29 -0.71 9.17
N GLY A 10 10.51 -1.43 8.08
CA GLY A 10 10.16 -2.84 8.02
C GLY A 10 8.68 -3.12 7.76
N ILE A 11 7.90 -2.13 7.36
CA ILE A 11 6.47 -2.23 7.02
C ILE A 11 6.16 -1.47 5.74
N ALA A 12 5.07 -0.72 5.71
CA ALA A 12 4.67 0.13 4.59
C ALA A 12 4.13 1.46 5.10
N GLY A 13 4.22 2.50 4.29
CA GLY A 13 3.72 3.83 4.64
C GLY A 13 3.28 4.62 3.41
N ASN A 14 2.26 5.45 3.60
CA ASN A 14 1.72 6.30 2.54
C ASN A 14 2.72 7.39 2.12
N MET A 15 2.95 7.51 0.81
CA MET A 15 3.68 8.65 0.24
C MET A 15 2.83 9.92 0.30
N PHE A 16 3.51 11.04 0.53
CA PHE A 16 2.91 12.38 0.46
C PHE A 16 1.70 12.58 1.37
N ARG A 17 1.66 11.89 2.52
CA ARG A 17 0.62 12.11 3.53
C ARG A 17 0.61 13.57 3.97
N GLY A 18 -0.56 14.21 3.88
CA GLY A 18 -0.72 15.61 4.23
C GLY A 18 -0.19 16.61 3.20
N LEU A 19 0.23 16.16 2.01
CA LEU A 19 0.58 17.07 0.92
C LEU A 19 -0.67 17.86 0.50
N PRO A 20 -0.60 19.21 0.46
CA PRO A 20 -1.73 20.03 0.01
C PRO A 20 -2.11 19.72 -1.45
N LYS A 21 -3.42 19.87 -1.75
CA LYS A 21 -3.92 19.71 -3.12
C LYS A 21 -3.18 20.66 -4.07
N GLY A 22 -2.84 20.17 -5.26
CA GLY A 22 -2.12 20.93 -6.28
C GLY A 22 -0.59 20.93 -6.17
N TYR A 23 -0.03 20.38 -5.09
CA TYR A 23 1.41 20.15 -5.00
C TYR A 23 1.81 18.83 -5.64
N SER A 24 2.79 18.88 -6.53
CA SER A 24 3.24 17.71 -7.29
C SER A 24 4.18 16.77 -6.51
N GLY A 25 4.58 17.16 -5.30
CA GLY A 25 5.53 16.38 -4.49
C GLY A 25 6.93 16.31 -5.06
N TYR A 26 7.78 15.52 -4.44
CA TYR A 26 9.18 15.34 -4.87
C TYR A 26 9.25 14.75 -6.29
N LEU A 27 9.99 15.43 -7.18
CA LEU A 27 10.13 15.06 -8.59
C LEU A 27 8.78 14.83 -9.32
N HIS A 28 7.77 15.63 -8.99
CA HIS A 28 6.43 15.55 -9.58
C HIS A 28 5.73 14.17 -9.41
N LYS A 29 6.17 13.36 -8.47
CA LYS A 29 5.63 11.99 -8.28
C LYS A 29 4.16 11.94 -7.92
N ALA A 30 3.61 12.97 -7.29
CA ALA A 30 2.18 13.01 -6.97
C ALA A 30 1.30 13.38 -8.19
N SER A 31 1.89 13.91 -9.26
CA SER A 31 1.19 14.35 -10.49
C SER A 31 1.57 13.58 -11.74
N THR A 32 2.31 12.50 -11.60
CA THR A 32 2.81 11.69 -12.73
C THR A 32 2.33 10.26 -12.60
N GLN A 33 1.81 9.69 -13.69
CA GLN A 33 1.49 8.28 -13.77
C GLN A 33 2.78 7.44 -13.65
N GLN A 34 2.77 6.45 -12.77
CA GLN A 34 3.97 5.65 -12.47
C GLN A 34 3.63 4.27 -11.94
N ASP A 35 4.56 3.32 -12.11
CA ASP A 35 4.50 2.02 -11.45
C ASP A 35 4.99 2.15 -10.00
N LEU A 36 4.21 1.60 -9.07
CA LEU A 36 4.50 1.64 -7.64
C LEU A 36 4.51 0.24 -7.04
N SER A 37 5.12 0.10 -5.86
CA SER A 37 5.08 -1.17 -5.12
C SER A 37 3.68 -1.48 -4.60
N ALA A 38 2.93 -0.46 -4.18
CA ALA A 38 1.57 -0.61 -3.70
C ALA A 38 0.78 0.72 -3.75
N VAL A 39 -0.54 0.60 -3.75
CA VAL A 39 -1.50 1.72 -3.61
C VAL A 39 -2.56 1.34 -2.58
N THR A 40 -3.29 2.34 -2.05
CA THR A 40 -4.38 2.08 -1.10
C THR A 40 -5.62 1.53 -1.79
N ALA A 41 -6.33 0.62 -1.11
CA ALA A 41 -7.64 0.14 -1.56
C ALA A 41 -8.76 1.17 -1.42
N ALA A 42 -8.53 2.32 -0.81
CA ALA A 42 -9.52 3.40 -0.73
C ALA A 42 -9.97 3.88 -2.13
N CYS A 43 -9.07 3.79 -3.13
CA CYS A 43 -9.40 3.98 -4.54
C CYS A 43 -8.51 3.06 -5.37
N MET A 44 -9.00 1.85 -5.68
CA MET A 44 -8.25 0.82 -6.40
C MET A 44 -9.15 0.16 -7.43
N MET A 45 -8.65 0.02 -8.66
CA MET A 45 -9.30 -0.76 -9.71
C MET A 45 -8.42 -1.95 -10.07
N ILE A 46 -9.00 -3.15 -10.12
CA ILE A 46 -8.29 -4.39 -10.44
C ILE A 46 -9.11 -5.18 -11.46
N LYS A 47 -8.45 -5.80 -12.43
CA LYS A 47 -9.11 -6.78 -13.30
C LYS A 47 -9.57 -7.97 -12.46
N LYS A 48 -10.84 -8.36 -12.57
CA LYS A 48 -11.43 -9.47 -11.81
C LYS A 48 -10.58 -10.73 -11.89
N GLN A 49 -10.14 -11.10 -13.08
CA GLN A 49 -9.29 -12.26 -13.33
C GLN A 49 -7.99 -12.22 -12.51
N VAL A 50 -7.31 -11.05 -12.47
CA VAL A 50 -6.08 -10.89 -11.68
C VAL A 50 -6.35 -11.00 -10.19
N TYR A 51 -7.46 -10.41 -9.71
CA TYR A 51 -7.87 -10.51 -8.32
C TYR A 51 -8.11 -11.96 -7.88
N GLU A 52 -8.81 -12.73 -8.72
CA GLU A 52 -9.09 -14.15 -8.48
C GLU A 52 -7.81 -14.99 -8.53
N GLU A 53 -6.93 -14.76 -9.53
CA GLU A 53 -5.66 -15.45 -9.70
C GLU A 53 -4.75 -15.33 -8.46
N VAL A 54 -4.67 -14.14 -7.86
CA VAL A 54 -3.83 -13.91 -6.68
C VAL A 54 -4.52 -14.25 -5.35
N GLY A 55 -5.77 -14.72 -5.40
CA GLY A 55 -6.56 -15.12 -4.22
C GLY A 55 -7.15 -13.95 -3.43
N GLY A 56 -7.28 -12.76 -4.04
CA GLY A 56 -7.94 -11.60 -3.44
C GLY A 56 -7.33 -11.11 -2.13
N PHE A 57 -8.13 -10.45 -1.31
CA PHE A 57 -7.72 -10.03 0.05
C PHE A 57 -7.54 -11.24 0.98
N ASP A 58 -6.52 -11.19 1.83
CA ASP A 58 -6.31 -12.20 2.87
C ASP A 58 -7.00 -11.75 4.18
N PRO A 59 -7.97 -12.52 4.71
CA PRO A 59 -8.69 -12.17 5.93
C PRO A 59 -7.81 -12.08 7.19
N LYS A 60 -6.58 -12.59 7.15
CA LYS A 60 -5.59 -12.41 8.22
C LYS A 60 -5.13 -10.96 8.37
N PHE A 61 -5.29 -10.15 7.34
CA PHE A 61 -5.13 -8.70 7.36
C PHE A 61 -6.51 -8.05 7.43
N ALA A 62 -7.11 -8.04 8.61
CA ALA A 62 -8.48 -7.57 8.77
C ALA A 62 -8.60 -6.05 8.54
N VAL A 63 -7.55 -5.29 8.83
CA VAL A 63 -7.55 -3.82 8.80
C VAL A 63 -6.29 -3.25 8.16
N ALA A 64 -5.11 -3.54 8.71
CA ALA A 64 -3.86 -2.98 8.21
C ALA A 64 -3.22 -3.89 7.15
N PHE A 65 -2.56 -3.27 6.19
CA PHE A 65 -1.76 -3.93 5.14
C PHE A 65 -2.51 -4.87 4.19
N ASN A 66 -3.84 -4.97 4.27
CA ASN A 66 -4.63 -5.80 3.36
C ASN A 66 -4.46 -5.39 1.89
N ASP A 67 -4.47 -4.10 1.62
CA ASP A 67 -4.24 -3.50 0.30
C ASP A 67 -2.78 -3.66 -0.15
N VAL A 68 -1.84 -3.47 0.75
CA VAL A 68 -0.42 -3.65 0.45
C VAL A 68 -0.10 -5.12 0.16
N ASP A 69 -0.63 -6.05 0.97
CA ASP A 69 -0.49 -7.49 0.74
C ASP A 69 -1.04 -7.91 -0.63
N LEU A 70 -2.23 -7.40 -0.99
CA LEU A 70 -2.83 -7.65 -2.29
C LEU A 70 -1.95 -7.11 -3.43
N CYS A 71 -1.46 -5.87 -3.33
CA CYS A 71 -0.56 -5.29 -4.32
C CYS A 71 0.72 -6.13 -4.49
N LEU A 72 1.32 -6.57 -3.40
CA LEU A 72 2.53 -7.39 -3.46
C LEU A 72 2.28 -8.79 -4.05
N LYS A 73 1.10 -9.39 -3.83
CA LYS A 73 0.69 -10.63 -4.52
C LYS A 73 0.56 -10.41 -6.02
N ILE A 74 -0.08 -9.31 -6.44
CA ILE A 74 -0.24 -8.91 -7.84
C ILE A 74 1.13 -8.71 -8.50
N ARG A 75 2.04 -7.99 -7.86
CA ARG A 75 3.41 -7.82 -8.36
C ARG A 75 4.19 -9.13 -8.44
N LYS A 76 4.05 -9.99 -7.45
CA LYS A 76 4.68 -11.33 -7.46
C LYS A 76 4.17 -12.21 -8.61
N ALA A 77 2.94 -12.02 -9.04
CA ALA A 77 2.36 -12.66 -10.22
C ALA A 77 2.82 -12.02 -11.56
N GLY A 78 3.66 -10.96 -11.51
CA GLY A 78 4.23 -10.32 -12.71
C GLY A 78 3.46 -9.12 -13.24
N TYR A 79 2.42 -8.66 -12.54
CA TYR A 79 1.63 -7.48 -12.95
C TYR A 79 2.20 -6.19 -12.35
N LEU A 80 1.89 -5.07 -12.99
CA LEU A 80 2.24 -3.73 -12.52
C LEU A 80 1.14 -3.15 -11.62
N ILE A 81 1.53 -2.29 -10.69
CA ILE A 81 0.64 -1.45 -9.90
C ILE A 81 0.79 -0.01 -10.37
N VAL A 82 -0.13 0.45 -11.18
CA VAL A 82 -0.07 1.79 -11.78
C VAL A 82 -0.81 2.79 -10.89
N TYR A 83 -0.10 3.83 -10.46
CA TYR A 83 -0.70 5.01 -9.86
C TYR A 83 -1.15 5.96 -10.96
N ASP A 84 -2.43 6.38 -10.91
CA ASP A 84 -3.01 7.35 -11.82
C ASP A 84 -3.34 8.64 -11.06
N PRO A 85 -2.64 9.75 -11.31
CA PRO A 85 -2.87 11.02 -10.62
C PRO A 85 -4.17 11.72 -11.03
N TYR A 86 -4.79 11.32 -12.13
CA TYR A 86 -6.06 11.90 -12.60
C TYR A 86 -7.27 11.33 -11.87
N ALA A 87 -7.13 10.17 -11.22
CA ALA A 87 -8.17 9.59 -10.35
C ALA A 87 -8.08 10.21 -8.94
N GLU A 88 -8.64 11.41 -8.78
CA GLU A 88 -8.57 12.21 -7.55
C GLU A 88 -9.85 12.04 -6.71
N LEU A 89 -9.69 11.59 -5.46
CA LEU A 89 -10.78 11.37 -4.51
C LEU A 89 -10.42 11.92 -3.12
N ILE A 90 -11.43 12.25 -2.33
CA ILE A 90 -11.24 12.65 -0.94
C ILE A 90 -11.45 11.43 -0.05
N HIS A 91 -10.40 11.02 0.67
CA HIS A 91 -10.45 9.93 1.63
C HIS A 91 -10.54 10.47 3.06
N TYR A 92 -11.71 10.33 3.67
CA TYR A 92 -11.93 10.68 5.08
C TYR A 92 -11.42 9.55 5.98
N GLU A 93 -10.10 9.48 6.16
CA GLU A 93 -9.44 8.46 6.98
C GLU A 93 -10.08 8.33 8.36
N SER A 94 -10.24 7.08 8.82
CA SER A 94 -10.75 6.74 10.16
C SER A 94 -12.16 7.22 10.52
N LYS A 95 -12.88 7.88 9.61
CA LYS A 95 -14.21 8.44 9.90
C LYS A 95 -15.26 7.37 10.24
N SER A 96 -15.21 6.23 9.57
CA SER A 96 -16.16 5.13 9.77
C SER A 96 -15.72 4.14 10.85
N ARG A 97 -14.42 3.99 11.09
CA ARG A 97 -13.84 2.95 11.95
C ARG A 97 -13.27 3.50 13.28
N GLY A 98 -13.00 4.79 13.35
CA GLY A 98 -12.25 5.40 14.45
C GLY A 98 -10.74 5.15 14.37
N TYR A 99 -10.01 5.57 15.38
CA TYR A 99 -8.57 5.41 15.49
C TYR A 99 -8.18 4.07 16.11
N GLU A 100 -6.92 3.67 15.98
CA GLU A 100 -6.34 2.48 16.61
C GLU A 100 -5.91 2.83 18.06
N ASP A 101 -6.91 3.14 18.91
CA ASP A 101 -6.75 3.74 20.23
C ASP A 101 -7.11 2.81 21.41
N THR A 102 -7.66 1.62 21.12
CA THR A 102 -7.93 0.61 22.13
C THR A 102 -6.86 -0.46 22.18
N GLU A 103 -6.64 -1.07 23.35
CA GLU A 103 -5.64 -2.13 23.54
C GLU A 103 -5.83 -3.29 22.56
N GLU A 104 -7.06 -3.74 22.36
CA GLU A 104 -7.43 -4.80 21.40
C GLU A 104 -7.05 -4.45 19.95
N LYS A 105 -7.31 -3.19 19.53
CA LYS A 105 -6.95 -2.70 18.20
C LYS A 105 -5.44 -2.61 18.02
N ILE A 106 -4.71 -2.16 19.04
CA ILE A 106 -3.24 -2.10 19.04
C ILE A 106 -2.64 -3.49 18.95
N GLU A 107 -3.15 -4.46 19.70
CA GLU A 107 -2.70 -5.85 19.62
C GLU A 107 -2.95 -6.46 18.24
N ARG A 108 -4.15 -6.24 17.67
CA ARG A 108 -4.45 -6.67 16.30
C ARG A 108 -3.46 -6.07 15.32
N PHE A 109 -3.25 -4.75 15.36
CA PHE A 109 -2.30 -4.06 14.48
C PHE A 109 -0.88 -4.63 14.59
N ASN A 110 -0.42 -4.90 15.80
CA ASN A 110 0.89 -5.52 16.05
C ASN A 110 0.99 -6.95 15.49
N ARG A 111 -0.09 -7.74 15.55
CA ARG A 111 -0.14 -9.06 14.90
C ARG A 111 -0.07 -8.94 13.37
N GLU A 112 -0.79 -8.00 12.79
CA GLU A 112 -0.78 -7.75 11.34
C GLU A 112 0.60 -7.26 10.86
N ILE A 113 1.29 -6.40 11.63
CA ILE A 113 2.69 -6.01 11.37
C ILE A 113 3.60 -7.23 11.31
N LYS A 114 3.57 -8.08 12.33
CA LYS A 114 4.43 -9.28 12.39
C LYS A 114 4.17 -10.23 11.22
N LEU A 115 2.91 -10.43 10.87
CA LEU A 115 2.50 -11.25 9.73
C LEU A 115 3.03 -10.66 8.42
N PHE A 116 2.85 -9.36 8.20
CA PHE A 116 3.34 -8.65 7.02
C PHE A 116 4.87 -8.74 6.89
N GLN A 117 5.58 -8.45 7.96
CA GLN A 117 7.04 -8.54 8.00
C GLN A 117 7.55 -9.94 7.68
N THR A 118 6.94 -10.98 8.24
CA THR A 118 7.32 -12.37 8.01
C THR A 118 7.07 -12.78 6.57
N ARG A 119 5.88 -12.47 6.04
CA ARG A 119 5.46 -12.86 4.69
C ARG A 119 6.32 -12.22 3.60
N TRP A 120 6.61 -10.94 3.74
CA TRP A 120 7.20 -10.14 2.67
C TRP A 120 8.68 -9.80 2.87
N LYS A 121 9.34 -10.35 3.91
CA LYS A 121 10.74 -10.08 4.26
C LYS A 121 11.73 -10.24 3.10
N ARG A 122 11.53 -11.22 2.23
CA ARG A 122 12.40 -11.46 1.06
C ARG A 122 12.11 -10.49 -0.08
N PHE A 123 10.85 -10.17 -0.30
CA PHE A 123 10.42 -9.36 -1.43
C PHE A 123 10.96 -7.93 -1.33
N TRP A 124 10.76 -7.26 -0.21
CA TRP A 124 11.25 -5.89 -0.02
C TRP A 124 12.76 -5.78 0.11
N LYS A 125 13.47 -6.79 0.58
CA LYS A 125 14.94 -6.82 0.50
C LYS A 125 15.45 -6.80 -0.94
N MET A 126 14.69 -7.34 -1.87
CA MET A 126 14.99 -7.27 -3.32
C MET A 126 14.61 -5.92 -3.90
N GLU A 127 13.44 -5.37 -3.59
CA GLU A 127 12.98 -4.06 -4.10
C GLU A 127 13.82 -2.89 -3.60
N ILE A 128 14.24 -2.88 -2.33
CA ILE A 128 15.15 -1.86 -1.80
C ILE A 128 16.49 -1.87 -2.55
N ARG A 129 16.99 -3.04 -2.97
CA ARG A 129 18.21 -3.13 -3.80
C ARG A 129 18.03 -2.52 -5.19
N ILE A 130 16.83 -2.54 -5.74
CA ILE A 130 16.53 -1.97 -7.07
C ILE A 130 16.39 -0.45 -6.96
N THR A 131 15.78 0.06 -5.91
CA THR A 131 15.55 1.49 -5.69
C THR A 131 16.84 2.27 -5.34
N VAL A 132 17.87 1.61 -4.82
CA VAL A 132 19.16 2.23 -4.42
C VAL A 132 20.23 2.09 -5.52
N ARG A 133 19.94 1.47 -6.66
CA ARG A 133 20.83 1.45 -7.83
C ARG A 133 20.47 2.57 -8.80
N ILE A 134 20.64 3.81 -8.36
CA ILE A 134 20.78 4.98 -9.23
C ILE A 134 22.21 5.48 -9.10
#